data_efaf58c7239062ddba030da10a71c04c
#
_entry.id   efaf58c7239062ddba030da10a71c04c
#
_cell.length_a   1.000
_cell.length_b   1.000
_cell.length_c   1.000
_cell.angle_alpha   90.00
_cell.angle_beta   90.00
_cell.angle_gamma   90.00
#
_symmetry.space_group_name_H-M   'P 1'
#
loop_
_entity.id
_entity.type
_entity.pdbx_description
1 polymer ?
#
loop_
_entity_poly.entity_id
_entity_poly.type
_entity_poly.pdbx_seq_one_letter_code
_entity_poly.pdbx_strand_id
1 'polypeptide(L)'
;MRRAVLDATVRLLAEGGLEAATVAAVAAAAGVHETSVYRNWGTREDLLREALADYTDQALPLPDTGSLREDLHRLLTALGAFLDTPEGPALLHLSIAPATAETRSGRDAYWADRLARAEQLLHRAAARGEIRPDADPRTAVEALMSPLLARHLLLGEPVTPAYVTALVDLVLDGLAPR
;
A
#
# COMPACT_ATOMS: atom_id res chain seq x y z
N MET A 1 21.66 -9.88 2.09
CA MET A 1 20.91 -10.66 3.09
C MET A 1 19.51 -10.06 3.33
N ARG A 2 19.35 -8.85 3.94
CA ARG A 2 18.02 -8.25 4.25
C ARG A 2 17.10 -8.26 3.03
N ARG A 3 17.53 -7.74 1.89
CA ARG A 3 16.76 -7.72 0.64
C ARG A 3 16.28 -9.11 0.21
N ALA A 4 17.18 -10.09 0.17
CA ALA A 4 16.82 -11.45 -0.24
C ALA A 4 15.77 -12.09 0.68
N VAL A 5 15.79 -11.78 1.98
CA VAL A 5 14.78 -12.27 2.94
C VAL A 5 13.44 -11.61 2.68
N LEU A 6 13.39 -10.29 2.49
CA LEU A 6 12.14 -9.57 2.20
C LEU A 6 11.52 -10.03 0.87
N ASP A 7 12.33 -10.17 -0.19
CA ASP A 7 11.87 -10.65 -1.50
C ASP A 7 11.35 -12.10 -1.44
N ALA A 8 12.04 -12.97 -0.70
CA ALA A 8 11.58 -14.34 -0.47
C ALA A 8 10.26 -14.39 0.30
N THR A 9 10.09 -13.50 1.29
CA THR A 9 8.86 -13.39 2.07
C THR A 9 7.69 -12.99 1.18
N VAL A 10 7.84 -11.94 0.37
CA VAL A 10 6.79 -11.47 -0.56
C VAL A 10 6.39 -12.56 -1.54
N ARG A 11 7.38 -13.24 -2.15
CA ARG A 11 7.12 -14.33 -3.09
C ARG A 11 6.33 -15.47 -2.45
N LEU A 12 6.74 -15.94 -1.27
CA LEU A 12 6.03 -17.00 -0.57
C LEU A 12 4.61 -16.59 -0.16
N LEU A 13 4.42 -15.33 0.25
CA LEU A 13 3.09 -14.78 0.51
C LEU A 13 2.20 -14.79 -0.73
N ALA A 14 2.74 -14.41 -1.89
CA ALA A 14 2.00 -14.40 -3.15
C ALA A 14 1.65 -15.81 -3.63
N GLU A 15 2.55 -16.78 -3.46
CA GLU A 15 2.40 -18.16 -3.93
C GLU A 15 1.45 -19.01 -3.05
N GLY A 16 1.51 -18.84 -1.73
CA GLY A 16 0.80 -19.73 -0.80
C GLY A 16 0.26 -19.05 0.46
N GLY A 17 0.16 -17.72 0.45
CA GLY A 17 -0.42 -16.95 1.56
C GLY A 17 0.41 -17.03 2.84
N LEU A 18 -0.25 -16.72 3.95
CA LEU A 18 0.40 -16.70 5.26
C LEU A 18 1.01 -18.05 5.65
N GLU A 19 0.36 -19.15 5.30
CA GLU A 19 0.82 -20.49 5.67
C GLU A 19 2.15 -20.86 5.00
N ALA A 20 2.41 -20.41 3.78
CA ALA A 20 3.66 -20.65 3.06
C ALA A 20 4.83 -19.81 3.60
N ALA A 21 4.59 -18.61 4.11
CA ALA A 21 5.61 -17.68 4.55
C ALA A 21 6.06 -17.94 6.01
N THR A 22 6.48 -19.16 6.32
CA THR A 22 7.11 -19.49 7.61
C THR A 22 8.55 -19.00 7.66
N VAL A 23 9.10 -18.74 8.87
CA VAL A 23 10.51 -18.31 9.01
C VAL A 23 11.46 -19.32 8.39
N ALA A 24 11.20 -20.63 8.56
CA ALA A 24 12.00 -21.70 7.98
C ALA A 24 11.98 -21.67 6.43
N ALA A 25 10.79 -21.53 5.83
CA ALA A 25 10.64 -21.46 4.38
C ALA A 25 11.31 -20.19 3.80
N VAL A 26 11.13 -19.05 4.45
CA VAL A 26 11.79 -17.79 4.07
C VAL A 26 13.30 -17.90 4.16
N ALA A 27 13.84 -18.43 5.26
CA ALA A 27 15.27 -18.60 5.45
C ALA A 27 15.86 -19.52 4.37
N ALA A 28 15.22 -20.66 4.08
CA ALA A 28 15.61 -21.57 3.02
C ALA A 28 15.59 -20.90 1.64
N ALA A 29 14.51 -20.19 1.31
CA ALA A 29 14.36 -19.50 0.03
C ALA A 29 15.35 -18.33 -0.15
N ALA A 30 15.74 -17.67 0.94
CA ALA A 30 16.73 -16.59 0.95
C ALA A 30 18.19 -17.05 1.08
N GLY A 31 18.43 -18.35 1.30
CA GLY A 31 19.76 -18.90 1.50
C GLY A 31 20.45 -18.48 2.79
N VAL A 32 19.68 -18.29 3.88
CA VAL A 32 20.18 -17.85 5.18
C VAL A 32 19.75 -18.82 6.30
N HIS A 33 20.36 -18.71 7.48
CA HIS A 33 19.92 -19.45 8.66
C HIS A 33 18.72 -18.76 9.33
N GLU A 34 17.77 -19.53 9.87
CA GLU A 34 16.61 -19.01 10.62
C GLU A 34 17.02 -18.10 11.77
N THR A 35 18.10 -18.44 12.49
CA THR A 35 18.65 -17.61 13.57
C THR A 35 19.03 -16.20 13.11
N SER A 36 19.44 -16.04 11.86
CA SER A 36 19.72 -14.72 11.28
C SER A 36 18.44 -13.95 11.00
N VAL A 37 17.35 -14.61 10.62
CA VAL A 37 16.05 -14.01 10.46
C VAL A 37 15.52 -13.52 11.82
N TYR A 38 15.48 -14.38 12.81
CA TYR A 38 15.03 -14.00 14.17
C TYR A 38 15.87 -12.87 14.78
N ARG A 39 17.18 -12.87 14.57
CA ARG A 39 18.05 -11.80 15.07
C ARG A 39 17.75 -10.43 14.45
N ASN A 40 17.28 -10.37 13.19
CA ASN A 40 17.02 -9.13 12.49
C ASN A 40 15.59 -8.62 12.67
N TRP A 41 14.62 -9.52 12.80
CA TRP A 41 13.19 -9.16 12.86
C TRP A 41 12.50 -9.50 14.17
N GLY A 42 13.08 -10.37 15.01
CA GLY A 42 12.50 -10.77 16.28
C GLY A 42 11.37 -11.77 16.11
N THR A 43 10.30 -11.40 15.40
CA THR A 43 9.12 -12.24 15.18
C THR A 43 8.85 -12.44 13.68
N ARG A 44 8.05 -13.47 13.36
CA ARG A 44 7.54 -13.68 12.01
C ARG A 44 6.63 -12.53 11.58
N GLU A 45 5.81 -12.05 12.47
CA GLU A 45 4.87 -10.95 12.23
C GLU A 45 5.61 -9.66 11.85
N ASP A 46 6.71 -9.35 12.50
CA ASP A 46 7.57 -8.20 12.17
C ASP A 46 8.21 -8.36 10.80
N LEU A 47 8.68 -9.56 10.46
CA LEU A 47 9.21 -9.86 9.13
C LEU A 47 8.13 -9.66 8.04
N LEU A 48 6.94 -10.23 8.24
CA LEU A 48 5.84 -10.12 7.28
C LEU A 48 5.43 -8.66 7.08
N ARG A 49 5.28 -7.90 8.17
CA ARG A 49 4.93 -6.48 8.14
C ARG A 49 5.97 -5.66 7.39
N GLU A 50 7.25 -5.88 7.66
CA GLU A 50 8.32 -5.16 6.99
C GLU A 50 8.42 -5.53 5.51
N ALA A 51 8.28 -6.80 5.16
CA ALA A 51 8.30 -7.25 3.77
C ALA A 51 7.14 -6.62 2.96
N LEU A 52 5.95 -6.59 3.55
CA LEU A 52 4.78 -5.94 2.94
C LEU A 52 5.00 -4.43 2.77
N ALA A 53 5.51 -3.75 3.80
CA ALA A 53 5.77 -2.32 3.75
C ALA A 53 6.84 -1.97 2.70
N ASP A 54 7.97 -2.68 2.70
CA ASP A 54 9.08 -2.47 1.77
C ASP A 54 8.65 -2.71 0.31
N TYR A 55 7.89 -3.79 0.04
CA TYR A 55 7.36 -4.08 -1.29
C TYR A 55 6.40 -3.00 -1.77
N THR A 56 5.47 -2.59 -0.90
CA THR A 56 4.49 -1.55 -1.23
C THR A 56 5.17 -0.20 -1.45
N ASP A 57 6.20 0.15 -0.68
CA ASP A 57 6.95 1.41 -0.85
C ASP A 57 7.65 1.49 -2.21
N GLN A 58 8.12 0.37 -2.71
CA GLN A 58 8.75 0.32 -4.03
C GLN A 58 7.73 0.32 -5.16
N ALA A 59 6.61 -0.38 -4.98
CA ALA A 59 5.55 -0.44 -5.98
C ALA A 59 4.76 0.87 -6.09
N LEU A 60 4.61 1.59 -4.97
CA LEU A 60 3.80 2.80 -4.84
C LEU A 60 4.65 3.96 -4.28
N PRO A 61 5.69 4.42 -5.00
CA PRO A 61 6.47 5.57 -4.57
C PRO A 61 5.57 6.81 -4.49
N LEU A 62 5.76 7.62 -3.44
CA LEU A 62 4.98 8.85 -3.28
C LEU A 62 5.47 9.92 -4.25
N PRO A 63 4.64 10.38 -5.22
CA PRO A 63 5.05 11.38 -6.18
C PRO A 63 5.25 12.77 -5.53
N ASP A 64 6.05 13.61 -6.18
CA ASP A 64 6.25 15.03 -5.82
C ASP A 64 6.56 15.85 -7.07
N THR A 65 5.53 16.09 -7.87
CA THR A 65 5.65 16.80 -9.15
C THR A 65 5.46 18.30 -9.03
N GLY A 66 4.99 18.77 -7.88
CA GLY A 66 4.57 20.15 -7.67
C GLY A 66 3.12 20.43 -8.04
N SER A 67 2.34 19.41 -8.44
CA SER A 67 0.91 19.51 -8.76
C SER A 67 0.16 18.36 -8.12
N LEU A 68 -0.87 18.66 -7.31
CA LEU A 68 -1.69 17.63 -6.68
C LEU A 68 -2.36 16.72 -7.72
N ARG A 69 -2.87 17.30 -8.81
CA ARG A 69 -3.50 16.54 -9.89
C ARG A 69 -2.57 15.48 -10.46
N GLU A 70 -1.36 15.89 -10.80
CA GLU A 70 -0.35 14.99 -11.37
C GLU A 70 0.10 13.93 -10.35
N ASP A 71 0.30 14.33 -9.10
CA ASP A 71 0.68 13.43 -8.01
C ASP A 71 -0.39 12.36 -7.79
N LEU A 72 -1.68 12.75 -7.74
CA LEU A 72 -2.80 11.80 -7.59
C LEU A 72 -2.92 10.87 -8.80
N HIS A 73 -2.79 11.40 -10.02
CA HIS A 73 -2.79 10.56 -11.23
C HIS A 73 -1.70 9.50 -11.18
N ARG A 74 -0.47 9.88 -10.84
CA ARG A 74 0.66 8.94 -10.74
C ARG A 74 0.44 7.90 -9.67
N LEU A 75 0.02 8.32 -8.47
CA LEU A 75 -0.23 7.39 -7.37
C LEU A 75 -1.33 6.39 -7.69
N LEU A 76 -2.49 6.84 -8.20
CA LEU A 76 -3.61 5.96 -8.50
C LEU A 76 -3.34 5.05 -9.71
N THR A 77 -2.58 5.53 -10.70
CA THR A 77 -2.13 4.70 -11.81
C THR A 77 -1.16 3.60 -11.33
N ALA A 78 -0.22 3.95 -10.46
CA ALA A 78 0.69 2.98 -9.86
C ALA A 78 -0.07 1.96 -8.99
N LEU A 79 -1.09 2.41 -8.23
CA LEU A 79 -1.94 1.51 -7.46
C LEU A 79 -2.72 0.55 -8.38
N GLY A 80 -3.29 1.04 -9.48
CA GLY A 80 -3.93 0.18 -10.46
C GLY A 80 -2.97 -0.88 -11.02
N ALA A 81 -1.78 -0.46 -11.45
CA ALA A 81 -0.76 -1.37 -11.95
C ALA A 81 -0.29 -2.39 -10.88
N PHE A 82 -0.16 -1.96 -9.62
CA PHE A 82 0.14 -2.85 -8.49
C PHE A 82 -0.95 -3.92 -8.30
N LEU A 83 -2.22 -3.55 -8.38
CA LEU A 83 -3.34 -4.47 -8.25
C LEU A 83 -3.41 -5.50 -9.40
N ASP A 84 -2.86 -5.17 -10.56
CA ASP A 84 -2.78 -6.07 -11.73
C ASP A 84 -1.57 -7.03 -11.67
N THR A 85 -0.68 -6.91 -10.67
CA THR A 85 0.43 -7.87 -10.47
C THR A 85 -0.05 -9.14 -9.75
N PRO A 86 0.68 -10.27 -9.87
CA PRO A 86 0.36 -11.48 -9.10
C PRO A 86 0.42 -11.25 -7.58
N GLU A 87 1.34 -10.42 -7.12
CA GLU A 87 1.60 -10.16 -5.71
C GLU A 87 0.60 -9.15 -5.10
N GLY A 88 0.21 -8.12 -5.87
CA GLY A 88 -0.62 -7.02 -5.39
C GLY A 88 -1.93 -7.46 -4.73
N PRO A 89 -2.80 -8.22 -5.42
CA PRO A 89 -4.04 -8.70 -4.82
C PRO A 89 -3.81 -9.61 -3.61
N ALA A 90 -2.79 -10.50 -3.66
CA ALA A 90 -2.48 -11.39 -2.55
C ALA A 90 -2.07 -10.61 -1.29
N LEU A 91 -1.18 -9.62 -1.44
CA LEU A 91 -0.72 -8.77 -0.35
C LEU A 91 -1.85 -7.88 0.18
N LEU A 92 -2.70 -7.35 -0.72
CA LEU A 92 -3.86 -6.57 -0.31
C LEU A 92 -4.84 -7.42 0.49
N HIS A 93 -5.18 -8.64 0.03
CA HIS A 93 -6.05 -9.55 0.77
C HIS A 93 -5.50 -9.84 2.18
N LEU A 94 -4.19 -10.04 2.31
CA LEU A 94 -3.56 -10.24 3.62
C LEU A 94 -3.72 -9.01 4.53
N SER A 95 -3.62 -7.81 3.97
CA SER A 95 -3.72 -6.56 4.72
C SER A 95 -5.15 -6.22 5.17
N ILE A 96 -6.19 -6.76 4.50
CA ILE A 96 -7.60 -6.55 4.83
C ILE A 96 -8.26 -7.76 5.50
N ALA A 97 -7.62 -8.93 5.51
CA ALA A 97 -8.14 -10.14 6.13
C ALA A 97 -8.48 -9.89 7.63
N PRO A 98 -9.48 -10.60 8.17
CA PRO A 98 -9.79 -10.50 9.59
C PRO A 98 -8.56 -10.79 10.44
N ALA A 99 -8.14 -9.80 11.24
CA ALA A 99 -6.96 -9.93 12.10
C ALA A 99 -7.35 -10.56 13.43
N THR A 100 -6.55 -11.51 13.92
CA THR A 100 -6.61 -11.96 15.31
C THR A 100 -6.24 -10.82 16.26
N ALA A 101 -6.45 -11.01 17.57
CA ALA A 101 -6.02 -10.01 18.55
C ALA A 101 -4.51 -9.74 18.47
N GLU A 102 -3.72 -10.75 18.14
CA GLU A 102 -2.24 -10.69 18.03
C GLU A 102 -1.78 -9.95 16.78
N THR A 103 -2.45 -10.15 15.63
CA THR A 103 -2.04 -9.56 14.34
C THR A 103 -2.67 -8.19 14.07
N ARG A 104 -3.68 -7.81 14.85
CA ARG A 104 -4.44 -6.55 14.65
C ARG A 104 -3.55 -5.31 14.73
N SER A 105 -2.71 -5.23 15.76
CA SER A 105 -1.82 -4.08 15.97
C SER A 105 -0.88 -3.85 14.79
N GLY A 106 -0.29 -4.91 14.24
CA GLY A 106 0.60 -4.81 13.07
C GLY A 106 -0.13 -4.36 11.81
N ARG A 107 -1.34 -4.89 11.58
CA ARG A 107 -2.19 -4.47 10.47
C ARG A 107 -2.61 -3.01 10.58
N ASP A 108 -3.07 -2.59 11.76
CA ASP A 108 -3.54 -1.23 11.98
C ASP A 108 -2.38 -0.23 11.83
N ALA A 109 -1.18 -0.58 12.30
CA ALA A 109 0.04 0.21 12.10
C ALA A 109 0.43 0.32 10.62
N TYR A 110 0.34 -0.77 9.86
CA TYR A 110 0.59 -0.76 8.42
C TYR A 110 -0.35 0.21 7.69
N TRP A 111 -1.66 0.12 7.94
CA TRP A 111 -2.63 1.01 7.30
C TRP A 111 -2.49 2.46 7.73
N ALA A 112 -2.20 2.70 9.02
CA ALA A 112 -1.94 4.06 9.51
C ALA A 112 -0.75 4.70 8.78
N ASP A 113 0.34 3.96 8.59
CA ASP A 113 1.50 4.43 7.82
C ASP A 113 1.16 4.70 6.34
N ARG A 114 0.46 3.77 5.68
CA ARG A 114 0.06 3.94 4.26
C ARG A 114 -0.79 5.20 4.04
N LEU A 115 -1.77 5.40 4.91
CA LEU A 115 -2.66 6.55 4.81
C LEU A 115 -1.92 7.85 5.14
N ALA A 116 -1.10 7.88 6.18
CA ALA A 116 -0.29 9.05 6.52
C ALA A 116 0.67 9.45 5.40
N ARG A 117 1.24 8.50 4.67
CA ARG A 117 2.07 8.79 3.48
C ARG A 117 1.24 9.42 2.36
N ALA A 118 0.07 8.88 2.04
CA ALA A 118 -0.80 9.44 1.01
C ALA A 118 -1.31 10.85 1.40
N GLU A 119 -1.60 11.08 2.68
CA GLU A 119 -1.98 12.39 3.22
C GLU A 119 -0.91 13.47 2.97
N GLN A 120 0.38 13.11 2.87
CA GLN A 120 1.46 14.06 2.55
C GLN A 120 1.25 14.78 1.21
N LEU A 121 0.59 14.13 0.23
CA LEU A 121 0.25 14.79 -1.05
C LEU A 121 -0.69 15.97 -0.80
N LEU A 122 -1.71 15.75 0.03
CA LEU A 122 -2.71 16.76 0.35
C LEU A 122 -2.10 17.89 1.22
N HIS A 123 -1.24 17.55 2.18
CA HIS A 123 -0.54 18.55 2.98
C HIS A 123 0.35 19.44 2.13
N ARG A 124 1.10 18.87 1.17
CA ARG A 124 1.91 19.66 0.22
C ARG A 124 1.03 20.55 -0.66
N ALA A 125 -0.10 20.02 -1.15
CA ALA A 125 -1.05 20.78 -1.95
C ALA A 125 -1.69 21.92 -1.17
N ALA A 126 -2.06 21.70 0.09
CA ALA A 126 -2.56 22.77 0.98
C ALA A 126 -1.52 23.88 1.17
N ALA A 127 -0.25 23.54 1.38
CA ALA A 127 0.84 24.50 1.50
C ALA A 127 1.05 25.32 0.21
N ARG A 128 0.71 24.77 -0.96
CA ARG A 128 0.76 25.49 -2.25
C ARG A 128 -0.55 26.25 -2.58
N GLY A 129 -1.60 26.11 -1.75
CA GLY A 129 -2.90 26.74 -1.99
C GLY A 129 -3.74 26.05 -3.08
N GLU A 130 -3.44 24.82 -3.44
CA GLU A 130 -4.17 24.05 -4.46
C GLU A 130 -5.51 23.51 -3.96
N ILE A 131 -5.67 23.37 -2.64
CA ILE A 131 -6.90 22.90 -2.02
C ILE A 131 -7.36 23.87 -0.92
N ARG A 132 -8.65 23.82 -0.58
CA ARG A 132 -9.23 24.65 0.48
C ARG A 132 -8.59 24.30 1.84
N PRO A 133 -8.42 25.31 2.74
CA PRO A 133 -7.73 25.13 4.02
C PRO A 133 -8.45 24.19 5.00
N ASP A 134 -9.77 24.04 4.85
CA ASP A 134 -10.63 23.19 5.69
C ASP A 134 -10.84 21.78 5.11
N ALA A 135 -10.11 21.43 4.05
CA ALA A 135 -10.13 20.07 3.52
C ALA A 135 -9.51 19.11 4.52
N ASP A 136 -10.21 18.00 4.78
CA ASP A 136 -9.65 16.90 5.58
C ASP A 136 -8.83 15.96 4.69
N PRO A 137 -7.48 15.93 4.84
CA PRO A 137 -6.61 15.08 4.02
C PRO A 137 -6.95 13.60 4.11
N ARG A 138 -7.34 13.14 5.29
CA ARG A 138 -7.70 11.73 5.52
C ARG A 138 -8.91 11.33 4.70
N THR A 139 -10.00 12.08 4.80
CA THR A 139 -11.23 11.84 4.03
C THR A 139 -10.96 11.89 2.52
N ALA A 140 -10.13 12.82 2.05
CA ALA A 140 -9.78 12.92 0.64
C ALA A 140 -9.00 11.69 0.14
N VAL A 141 -8.03 11.20 0.90
CA VAL A 141 -7.28 9.97 0.58
C VAL A 141 -8.22 8.77 0.56
N GLU A 142 -9.09 8.63 1.56
CA GLU A 142 -10.05 7.53 1.62
C GLU A 142 -11.03 7.56 0.43
N ALA A 143 -11.52 8.75 0.05
CA ALA A 143 -12.39 8.91 -1.12
C ALA A 143 -11.71 8.55 -2.44
N LEU A 144 -10.39 8.75 -2.55
CA LEU A 144 -9.61 8.38 -3.73
C LEU A 144 -9.28 6.88 -3.79
N MET A 145 -8.86 6.30 -2.69
CA MET A 145 -8.37 4.92 -2.68
C MET A 145 -9.48 3.88 -2.62
N SER A 146 -10.54 4.12 -1.84
CA SER A 146 -11.61 3.14 -1.63
C SER A 146 -12.33 2.73 -2.91
N PRO A 147 -12.68 3.64 -3.85
CA PRO A 147 -13.33 3.24 -5.09
C PRO A 147 -12.45 2.38 -6.00
N LEU A 148 -11.13 2.59 -6.03
CA LEU A 148 -10.20 1.74 -6.78
C LEU A 148 -10.19 0.32 -6.21
N LEU A 149 -10.05 0.22 -4.89
CA LEU A 149 -10.03 -1.08 -4.22
C LEU A 149 -11.36 -1.81 -4.39
N ALA A 150 -12.49 -1.10 -4.23
CA ALA A 150 -13.81 -1.68 -4.44
C ALA A 150 -13.99 -2.16 -5.89
N ARG A 151 -13.56 -1.36 -6.87
CA ARG A 151 -13.63 -1.71 -8.29
C ARG A 151 -12.85 -2.99 -8.59
N HIS A 152 -11.63 -3.07 -8.11
CA HIS A 152 -10.78 -4.24 -8.36
C HIS A 152 -11.25 -5.47 -7.56
N LEU A 153 -11.45 -5.34 -6.24
CA LEU A 153 -11.71 -6.47 -5.35
C LEU A 153 -13.15 -6.98 -5.38
N LEU A 154 -14.14 -6.06 -5.48
CA LEU A 154 -15.55 -6.44 -5.38
C LEU A 154 -16.19 -6.60 -6.75
N LEU A 155 -15.83 -5.76 -7.72
CA LEU A 155 -16.44 -5.78 -9.05
C LEU A 155 -15.63 -6.60 -10.05
N GLY A 156 -14.36 -6.91 -9.77
CA GLY A 156 -13.47 -7.59 -10.71
C GLY A 156 -13.18 -6.78 -11.98
N GLU A 157 -13.32 -5.45 -11.89
CA GLU A 157 -13.15 -4.55 -13.02
C GLU A 157 -11.75 -3.90 -13.00
N PRO A 158 -11.14 -3.68 -14.18
CA PRO A 158 -9.81 -3.07 -14.27
C PRO A 158 -9.84 -1.59 -13.86
N VAL A 159 -8.75 -1.14 -13.24
CA VAL A 159 -8.49 0.28 -12.95
C VAL A 159 -7.93 0.94 -14.22
N THR A 160 -8.80 1.48 -15.04
CA THR A 160 -8.39 2.11 -16.31
C THR A 160 -7.90 3.55 -16.12
N PRO A 161 -7.03 4.10 -17.02
CA PRO A 161 -6.64 5.50 -16.97
C PRO A 161 -7.83 6.47 -16.99
N ALA A 162 -8.87 6.17 -17.76
CA ALA A 162 -10.09 6.98 -17.80
C ALA A 162 -10.81 7.02 -16.45
N TYR A 163 -10.86 5.88 -15.75
CA TYR A 163 -11.44 5.82 -14.41
C TYR A 163 -10.61 6.61 -13.39
N VAL A 164 -9.28 6.50 -13.45
CA VAL A 164 -8.38 7.31 -12.61
C VAL A 164 -8.61 8.79 -12.83
N THR A 165 -8.66 9.24 -14.09
CA THR A 165 -8.94 10.65 -14.43
C THR A 165 -10.27 11.12 -13.84
N ALA A 166 -11.35 10.38 -14.09
CA ALA A 166 -12.67 10.75 -13.59
C ALA A 166 -12.73 10.83 -12.06
N LEU A 167 -12.06 9.92 -11.37
CA LEU A 167 -12.01 9.91 -9.90
C LEU A 167 -11.19 11.08 -9.34
N VAL A 168 -10.05 11.38 -9.96
CA VAL A 168 -9.21 12.52 -9.57
C VAL A 168 -9.98 13.82 -9.78
N ASP A 169 -10.65 14.00 -10.94
CA ASP A 169 -11.46 15.19 -11.22
C ASP A 169 -12.56 15.37 -10.18
N LEU A 170 -13.33 14.31 -9.90
CA LEU A 170 -14.41 14.33 -8.94
C LEU A 170 -13.94 14.77 -7.54
N VAL A 171 -12.81 14.27 -7.07
CA VAL A 171 -12.29 14.62 -5.74
C VAL A 171 -11.69 16.02 -5.73
N LEU A 172 -10.94 16.40 -6.78
CA LEU A 172 -10.36 17.74 -6.87
C LEU A 172 -11.44 18.85 -6.97
N ASP A 173 -12.54 18.63 -7.68
CA ASP A 173 -13.67 19.56 -7.71
C ASP A 173 -14.25 19.79 -6.32
N GLY A 174 -14.30 18.74 -5.47
CA GLY A 174 -14.72 18.84 -4.07
C GLY A 174 -13.70 19.51 -3.15
N LEU A 175 -12.43 19.56 -3.53
CA LEU A 175 -11.33 20.15 -2.76
C LEU A 175 -10.94 21.56 -3.21
N ALA A 176 -11.46 22.03 -4.36
CA ALA A 176 -11.09 23.34 -4.93
C ALA A 176 -11.27 24.50 -3.95
N PRO A 177 -10.39 25.50 -3.96
CA PRO A 177 -10.60 26.74 -3.22
C PRO A 177 -11.93 27.40 -3.63
N ARG A 178 -12.64 27.94 -2.64
CA ARG A 178 -13.92 28.66 -2.84
C ARG A 178 -13.67 30.14 -2.99
#